data_6cbd4d709c1cd7640ba5b46025f873c6
#
_entry.id   6cbd4d709c1cd7640ba5b46025f873c6
#
_cell.length_a   1.000
_cell.length_b   1.000
_cell.length_c   1.000
_cell.angle_alpha   90.00
_cell.angle_beta   90.00
_cell.angle_gamma   90.00
#
_symmetry.space_group_name_H-M   'P 1'
#
loop_
_entity.id
_entity.type
_entity.pdbx_description
1 polymer ?
#
loop_
_entity_poly.entity_id
_entity_poly.type
_entity_poly.pdbx_seq_one_letter_code
_entity_poly.pdbx_strand_id
1 'polypeptide(L)'
;HVIGGSTVLVESNNKKLFYTGDINLRGSRLLPPADLDIGEMDMVITESTYSQENQMPRKESEKGLIDFANEVIDRKGTLFIPSFSVERSQEVASVLINSGFKHKIIMDGMALKVNEVLLRYPEYLRNPEIFKDVIDQVVAVRDHNERKKALTEPCVVISPAGMLVGGNAVYYLQELSFSDKNGIALVSYQGEGTPGKKLLDTGKVQTRGKDLSVKAKVKQFQFS
;
A
#
# COMPACT_ATOMS: atom_id res chain seq x y z
N HIS A 1 -0.29 7.67 -10.62
CA HIS A 1 -0.89 7.32 -9.34
C HIS A 1 -1.09 5.81 -9.21
N VAL A 2 -1.95 5.22 -10.04
CA VAL A 2 -2.13 3.76 -10.12
C VAL A 2 -2.07 3.32 -11.58
N ILE A 3 -1.75 2.05 -11.83
CA ILE A 3 -1.73 1.51 -13.19
C ILE A 3 -3.14 1.61 -13.80
N GLY A 4 -3.22 2.10 -15.04
CA GLY A 4 -4.49 2.41 -15.72
C GLY A 4 -5.10 3.76 -15.34
N GLY A 5 -4.48 4.52 -14.42
CA GLY A 5 -4.84 5.91 -14.17
C GLY A 5 -4.58 6.75 -15.42
N SER A 6 -5.51 7.63 -15.76
CA SER A 6 -5.46 8.43 -16.99
C SER A 6 -5.75 9.89 -16.69
N THR A 7 -5.08 10.76 -17.42
CA THR A 7 -5.44 12.17 -17.53
C THR A 7 -6.39 12.37 -18.71
N VAL A 8 -7.14 13.45 -18.74
CA VAL A 8 -8.07 13.75 -19.83
C VAL A 8 -7.81 15.16 -20.36
N LEU A 9 -7.54 15.26 -21.65
CA LEU A 9 -7.47 16.54 -22.36
C LEU A 9 -8.75 16.74 -23.16
N VAL A 10 -9.41 17.88 -22.94
CA VAL A 10 -10.60 18.29 -23.70
C VAL A 10 -10.24 19.52 -24.51
N GLU A 11 -10.44 19.47 -25.83
CA GLU A 11 -10.23 20.59 -26.73
C GLU A 11 -11.56 20.98 -27.39
N SER A 12 -11.94 22.25 -27.32
CA SER A 12 -13.14 22.81 -27.94
C SER A 12 -12.96 24.31 -28.21
N ASN A 13 -13.36 24.78 -29.40
CA ASN A 13 -13.31 26.19 -29.79
C ASN A 13 -11.96 26.87 -29.47
N ASN A 14 -10.85 26.22 -29.81
CA ASN A 14 -9.47 26.67 -29.54
C ASN A 14 -9.17 26.86 -28.05
N LYS A 15 -9.92 26.22 -27.17
CA LYS A 15 -9.68 26.16 -25.72
C LYS A 15 -9.30 24.77 -25.30
N LYS A 16 -8.39 24.66 -24.32
CA LYS A 16 -7.85 23.40 -23.80
C LYS A 16 -8.09 23.32 -22.30
N LEU A 17 -8.76 22.26 -21.89
CA LEU A 17 -8.94 21.90 -20.49
C LEU A 17 -8.23 20.59 -20.21
N PHE A 18 -7.43 20.56 -19.17
CA PHE A 18 -6.72 19.36 -18.70
C PHE A 18 -7.25 18.93 -17.33
N TYR A 19 -7.67 17.68 -17.22
CA TYR A 19 -8.09 17.05 -15.97
C TYR A 19 -7.10 15.96 -15.59
N THR A 20 -6.46 16.12 -14.43
CA THR A 20 -5.38 15.22 -14.02
C THR A 20 -5.89 13.88 -13.46
N GLY A 21 -7.11 13.81 -12.93
CA GLY A 21 -7.45 12.74 -12.01
C GLY A 21 -6.49 12.72 -10.81
N ASP A 22 -6.36 11.58 -10.14
CA ASP A 22 -5.30 11.37 -9.14
C ASP A 22 -3.96 11.22 -9.85
N ILE A 23 -2.98 12.05 -9.50
CA ILE A 23 -1.71 12.17 -10.24
C ILE A 23 -0.50 11.93 -9.34
N ASN A 24 0.55 11.31 -9.88
CA ASN A 24 1.85 11.17 -9.21
C ASN A 24 2.97 11.68 -10.13
N LEU A 25 3.57 12.80 -9.73
CA LEU A 25 4.63 13.48 -10.50
C LEU A 25 6.02 12.90 -10.25
N ARG A 26 6.20 12.06 -9.25
CA ARG A 26 7.50 11.49 -8.87
C ARG A 26 7.69 10.06 -9.38
N GLY A 27 6.58 9.41 -9.72
CA GLY A 27 6.57 7.98 -10.03
C GLY A 27 6.74 7.11 -8.77
N SER A 28 6.74 5.81 -9.00
CA SER A 28 6.94 4.79 -7.97
C SER A 28 7.96 3.74 -8.45
N ARG A 29 8.17 2.70 -7.69
CA ARG A 29 8.99 1.56 -8.15
C ARG A 29 8.31 0.81 -9.30
N LEU A 30 6.99 0.83 -9.31
CA LEU A 30 6.17 0.15 -10.31
C LEU A 30 5.89 1.00 -11.55
N LEU A 31 5.63 2.30 -11.35
CA LEU A 31 5.17 3.19 -12.42
C LEU A 31 6.13 4.36 -12.64
N PRO A 32 6.30 4.81 -13.89
CA PRO A 32 6.96 6.07 -14.17
C PRO A 32 6.14 7.25 -13.58
N PRO A 33 6.74 8.44 -13.46
CA PRO A 33 5.97 9.65 -13.18
C PRO A 33 4.95 9.91 -14.29
N ALA A 34 3.91 10.69 -13.95
CA ALA A 34 2.93 11.12 -14.94
C ALA A 34 3.62 11.93 -16.04
N ASP A 35 3.22 11.68 -17.28
CA ASP A 35 3.64 12.49 -18.43
C ASP A 35 2.85 13.79 -18.43
N LEU A 36 3.58 14.91 -18.42
CA LEU A 36 3.04 16.27 -18.44
C LEU A 36 3.49 17.08 -19.67
N ASP A 37 3.99 16.43 -20.70
CA ASP A 37 4.29 17.09 -21.97
C ASP A 37 3.00 17.34 -22.78
N ILE A 38 2.14 18.18 -22.20
CA ILE A 38 0.79 18.48 -22.72
C ILE A 38 0.67 19.87 -23.35
N GLY A 39 1.75 20.67 -23.29
CA GLY A 39 1.77 22.06 -23.80
C GLY A 39 0.97 23.04 -22.92
N GLU A 40 0.62 24.22 -23.49
CA GLU A 40 -0.12 25.25 -22.80
C GLU A 40 -1.61 24.91 -22.70
N MET A 41 -2.19 25.15 -21.52
CA MET A 41 -3.61 24.89 -21.18
C MET A 41 -4.33 26.17 -20.78
N ASP A 42 -5.58 26.33 -21.21
CA ASP A 42 -6.44 27.42 -20.74
C ASP A 42 -6.99 27.16 -19.32
N MET A 43 -7.21 25.88 -18.98
CA MET A 43 -7.71 25.47 -17.68
C MET A 43 -7.11 24.13 -17.26
N VAL A 44 -6.79 24.01 -15.97
CA VAL A 44 -6.37 22.77 -15.35
C VAL A 44 -7.25 22.47 -14.15
N ILE A 45 -7.79 21.26 -14.08
CA ILE A 45 -8.48 20.72 -12.90
C ILE A 45 -7.60 19.62 -12.33
N THR A 46 -7.15 19.79 -11.09
CA THR A 46 -6.24 18.86 -10.43
C THR A 46 -6.74 18.47 -9.04
N GLU A 47 -6.34 17.30 -8.57
CA GLU A 47 -6.55 16.88 -7.19
C GLU A 47 -5.72 17.73 -6.22
N SER A 48 -6.10 17.71 -4.93
CA SER A 48 -5.45 18.50 -3.87
C SER A 48 -5.33 17.74 -2.55
N THR A 49 -5.23 16.41 -2.63
CA THR A 49 -5.25 15.50 -1.46
C THR A 49 -4.21 15.87 -0.40
N TYR A 50 -3.04 16.31 -0.81
CA TYR A 50 -1.94 16.69 0.07
C TYR A 50 -1.56 18.17 -0.01
N SER A 51 -2.51 19.04 -0.35
CA SER A 51 -2.24 20.49 -0.55
C SER A 51 -1.85 21.23 0.74
N GLN A 52 -2.19 20.70 1.91
CA GLN A 52 -1.97 21.36 3.20
C GLN A 52 -0.74 20.86 3.97
N GLU A 53 -0.08 19.81 3.49
CA GLU A 53 1.05 19.22 4.20
C GLU A 53 2.16 18.74 3.24
N ASN A 54 3.41 18.92 3.67
CA ASN A 54 4.53 18.37 2.96
C ASN A 54 4.64 16.88 3.28
N GLN A 55 4.66 16.07 2.24
CA GLN A 55 4.90 14.65 2.39
C GLN A 55 6.35 14.38 2.81
N MET A 56 6.54 13.37 3.67
CA MET A 56 7.86 12.85 4.00
C MET A 56 8.62 12.43 2.73
N PRO A 57 9.92 12.71 2.63
CA PRO A 57 10.72 12.24 1.51
C PRO A 57 10.58 10.73 1.31
N ARG A 58 10.37 10.29 0.08
CA ARG A 58 10.10 8.89 -0.26
C ARG A 58 11.15 7.92 0.32
N LYS A 59 12.43 8.27 0.22
CA LYS A 59 13.53 7.44 0.75
C LYS A 59 13.45 7.25 2.26
N GLU A 60 12.99 8.26 3.00
CA GLU A 60 12.82 8.19 4.45
C GLU A 60 11.63 7.28 4.81
N SER A 61 10.52 7.38 4.07
CA SER A 61 9.37 6.50 4.25
C SER A 61 9.73 5.04 3.97
N GLU A 62 10.45 4.77 2.88
CA GLU A 62 10.92 3.41 2.55
C GLU A 62 11.85 2.87 3.63
N LYS A 63 12.87 3.65 4.03
CA LYS A 63 13.79 3.27 5.10
C LYS A 63 13.05 3.01 6.40
N GLY A 64 12.14 3.89 6.79
CA GLY A 64 11.34 3.74 8.01
C GLY A 64 10.50 2.46 8.00
N LEU A 65 9.91 2.09 6.87
CA LEU A 65 9.15 0.84 6.73
C LEU A 65 10.06 -0.39 6.86
N ILE A 66 11.22 -0.38 6.22
CA ILE A 66 12.21 -1.47 6.27
C ILE A 66 12.71 -1.66 7.70
N ASP A 67 13.11 -0.56 8.35
CA ASP A 67 13.59 -0.59 9.74
C ASP A 67 12.50 -1.12 10.68
N PHE A 68 11.24 -0.72 10.47
CA PHE A 68 10.13 -1.22 11.26
C PHE A 68 9.82 -2.69 11.01
N ALA A 69 9.94 -3.15 9.77
CA ALA A 69 9.77 -4.56 9.44
C ALA A 69 10.83 -5.42 10.15
N ASN A 70 12.11 -5.02 10.10
CA ASN A 70 13.19 -5.71 10.81
C ASN A 70 12.96 -5.68 12.33
N GLU A 71 12.63 -4.53 12.92
CA GLU A 71 12.31 -4.40 14.34
C GLU A 71 11.22 -5.39 14.79
N VAL A 72 10.15 -5.54 14.00
CA VAL A 72 9.06 -6.47 14.33
C VAL A 72 9.50 -7.92 14.23
N ILE A 73 10.25 -8.28 13.21
CA ILE A 73 10.76 -9.65 13.02
C ILE A 73 11.78 -10.03 14.11
N ASP A 74 12.68 -9.13 14.48
CA ASP A 74 13.70 -9.36 15.50
C ASP A 74 13.08 -9.71 16.87
N ARG A 75 11.96 -9.07 17.22
CA ARG A 75 11.21 -9.41 18.44
C ARG A 75 10.26 -10.60 18.27
N LYS A 76 10.41 -11.37 17.17
CA LYS A 76 9.60 -12.56 16.85
C LYS A 76 8.12 -12.24 16.66
N GLY A 77 7.80 -11.06 16.14
CA GLY A 77 6.46 -10.63 15.79
C GLY A 77 6.16 -10.76 14.30
N THR A 78 4.93 -10.47 13.93
CA THR A 78 4.45 -10.34 12.56
C THR A 78 4.11 -8.89 12.27
N LEU A 79 4.62 -8.37 11.14
CA LEU A 79 4.25 -7.04 10.65
C LEU A 79 3.06 -7.17 9.70
N PHE A 80 1.95 -6.56 10.05
CA PHE A 80 0.79 -6.43 9.19
C PHE A 80 0.80 -5.09 8.45
N ILE A 81 0.66 -5.13 7.12
CA ILE A 81 0.63 -3.97 6.23
C ILE A 81 -0.70 -3.97 5.47
N PRO A 82 -1.76 -3.35 6.01
CA PRO A 82 -2.99 -3.15 5.28
C PRO A 82 -2.73 -2.20 4.10
N SER A 83 -3.06 -2.64 2.89
CA SER A 83 -2.71 -1.92 1.66
C SER A 83 -3.86 -1.94 0.66
N PHE A 84 -3.92 -0.96 -0.25
CA PHE A 84 -4.80 -1.07 -1.39
C PHE A 84 -4.36 -2.21 -2.32
N SER A 85 -5.35 -2.87 -2.93
CA SER A 85 -5.11 -4.03 -3.79
C SER A 85 -4.29 -3.68 -5.02
N VAL A 86 -4.57 -2.50 -5.61
CA VAL A 86 -3.90 -2.00 -6.81
C VAL A 86 -2.75 -1.11 -6.39
N GLU A 87 -1.59 -1.38 -6.94
CA GLU A 87 -0.32 -0.69 -6.79
C GLU A 87 0.27 -0.73 -5.37
N ARG A 88 -0.42 -0.26 -4.33
CA ARG A 88 0.17 -0.13 -2.99
C ARG A 88 0.69 -1.45 -2.41
N SER A 89 -0.04 -2.54 -2.59
CA SER A 89 0.41 -3.88 -2.15
C SER A 89 1.68 -4.32 -2.87
N GLN A 90 1.75 -4.09 -4.17
CA GLN A 90 2.88 -4.43 -5.03
C GLN A 90 4.09 -3.52 -4.76
N GLU A 91 3.84 -2.23 -4.57
CA GLU A 91 4.87 -1.24 -4.27
C GLU A 91 5.57 -1.55 -2.94
N VAL A 92 4.80 -1.87 -1.90
CA VAL A 92 5.34 -2.24 -0.59
C VAL A 92 6.15 -3.52 -0.64
N ALA A 93 5.69 -4.54 -1.38
CA ALA A 93 6.45 -5.76 -1.61
C ALA A 93 7.79 -5.46 -2.33
N SER A 94 7.74 -4.60 -3.36
CA SER A 94 8.92 -4.17 -4.10
C SER A 94 9.92 -3.41 -3.22
N VAL A 95 9.44 -2.54 -2.34
CA VAL A 95 10.29 -1.81 -1.38
C VAL A 95 11.04 -2.78 -0.48
N LEU A 96 10.33 -3.71 0.14
CA LEU A 96 10.94 -4.67 1.07
C LEU A 96 11.94 -5.59 0.35
N ILE A 97 11.54 -6.24 -0.74
CA ILE A 97 12.39 -7.21 -1.44
C ILE A 97 13.62 -6.54 -2.05
N ASN A 98 13.45 -5.41 -2.74
CA ASN A 98 14.57 -4.71 -3.36
C ASN A 98 15.52 -4.04 -2.36
N SER A 99 15.12 -3.90 -1.09
CA SER A 99 16.03 -3.48 -0.01
C SER A 99 16.90 -4.60 0.54
N GLY A 100 16.69 -5.82 0.07
CA GLY A 100 17.38 -7.01 0.57
C GLY A 100 16.74 -7.61 1.84
N PHE A 101 15.49 -7.29 2.16
CA PHE A 101 14.74 -7.92 3.26
C PHE A 101 14.65 -9.43 3.05
N LYS A 102 15.13 -10.23 4.01
CA LYS A 102 15.34 -11.68 3.84
C LYS A 102 14.26 -12.55 4.49
N HIS A 103 13.29 -11.94 5.13
CA HIS A 103 12.25 -12.67 5.82
C HIS A 103 11.02 -12.88 4.94
N LYS A 104 10.19 -13.82 5.33
CA LYS A 104 8.97 -14.21 4.62
C LYS A 104 8.02 -13.03 4.46
N ILE A 105 7.60 -12.78 3.23
CA ILE A 105 6.57 -11.82 2.87
C ILE A 105 5.38 -12.59 2.31
N ILE A 106 4.20 -12.33 2.87
CA ILE A 106 2.95 -12.95 2.45
C ILE A 106 2.06 -11.89 1.81
N MET A 107 1.38 -12.28 0.75
CA MET A 107 0.33 -11.46 0.15
C MET A 107 -0.98 -12.25 0.08
N ASP A 108 -2.09 -11.59 0.40
CA ASP A 108 -3.40 -12.21 0.48
C ASP A 108 -4.48 -11.33 -0.20
N GLY A 109 -5.57 -11.97 -0.60
CA GLY A 109 -6.75 -11.31 -1.11
C GLY A 109 -6.62 -10.80 -2.55
N MET A 110 -7.31 -9.70 -2.84
CA MET A 110 -7.41 -9.16 -4.20
C MET A 110 -6.06 -8.71 -4.78
N ALA A 111 -5.07 -8.40 -3.95
CA ALA A 111 -3.73 -8.06 -4.41
C ALA A 111 -3.10 -9.17 -5.26
N LEU A 112 -3.40 -10.45 -4.98
CA LEU A 112 -2.93 -11.58 -5.79
C LEU A 112 -3.50 -11.56 -7.21
N LYS A 113 -4.78 -11.23 -7.36
CA LYS A 113 -5.41 -11.09 -8.69
C LYS A 113 -4.83 -9.90 -9.46
N VAL A 114 -4.52 -8.83 -8.76
CA VAL A 114 -3.84 -7.66 -9.35
C VAL A 114 -2.47 -8.05 -9.87
N ASN A 115 -1.68 -8.82 -9.11
CA ASN A 115 -0.39 -9.33 -9.59
C ASN A 115 -0.52 -10.10 -10.91
N GLU A 116 -1.51 -10.99 -11.02
CA GLU A 116 -1.77 -11.75 -12.23
C GLU A 116 -2.12 -10.84 -13.43
N VAL A 117 -2.87 -9.77 -13.20
CA VAL A 117 -3.19 -8.78 -14.24
C VAL A 117 -1.93 -8.01 -14.66
N LEU A 118 -1.14 -7.51 -13.70
CA LEU A 118 0.06 -6.74 -13.97
C LEU A 118 1.10 -7.55 -14.75
N LEU A 119 1.25 -8.83 -14.45
CA LEU A 119 2.15 -9.73 -15.19
C LEU A 119 1.70 -9.99 -16.63
N ARG A 120 0.40 -9.80 -16.96
CA ARG A 120 -0.11 -9.91 -18.31
C ARG A 120 0.06 -8.66 -19.15
N TYR A 121 0.30 -7.52 -18.51
CA TYR A 121 0.44 -6.20 -19.14
C TYR A 121 1.75 -5.53 -18.71
N PRO A 122 2.91 -6.17 -18.97
CA PRO A 122 4.21 -5.69 -18.51
C PRO A 122 4.61 -4.32 -19.09
N GLU A 123 4.05 -3.94 -20.24
CA GLU A 123 4.32 -2.68 -20.94
C GLU A 123 3.92 -1.44 -20.13
N TYR A 124 3.04 -1.60 -19.12
CA TYR A 124 2.64 -0.50 -18.24
C TYR A 124 3.53 -0.38 -17.00
N LEU A 125 4.44 -1.31 -16.79
CA LEU A 125 5.32 -1.32 -15.63
C LEU A 125 6.66 -0.63 -15.98
N ARG A 126 7.20 0.08 -15.01
CA ARG A 126 8.50 0.74 -15.14
C ARG A 126 9.64 -0.26 -15.36
N ASN A 127 9.61 -1.39 -14.65
CA ASN A 127 10.61 -2.46 -14.70
C ASN A 127 9.93 -3.82 -14.55
N PRO A 128 9.38 -4.40 -15.64
CA PRO A 128 8.60 -5.63 -15.59
C PRO A 128 9.36 -6.82 -14.99
N GLU A 129 10.64 -6.98 -15.34
CA GLU A 129 11.47 -8.10 -14.85
C GLU A 129 11.68 -8.00 -13.34
N ILE A 130 11.99 -6.81 -12.83
CA ILE A 130 12.12 -6.59 -11.38
C ILE A 130 10.79 -6.87 -10.68
N PHE A 131 9.67 -6.47 -11.26
CA PHE A 131 8.35 -6.74 -10.69
C PHE A 131 8.09 -8.26 -10.64
N LYS A 132 8.38 -8.97 -11.72
CA LYS A 132 8.24 -10.43 -11.76
C LYS A 132 9.09 -11.09 -10.67
N ASP A 133 10.34 -10.73 -10.53
CA ASP A 133 11.24 -11.25 -9.49
C ASP A 133 10.72 -10.97 -8.07
N VAL A 134 10.08 -9.81 -7.87
CA VAL A 134 9.43 -9.47 -6.59
C VAL A 134 8.25 -10.41 -6.32
N ILE A 135 7.38 -10.62 -7.29
CA ILE A 135 6.18 -11.45 -7.10
C ILE A 135 6.54 -12.93 -6.92
N ASP A 136 7.59 -13.42 -7.57
CA ASP A 136 8.09 -14.80 -7.42
C ASP A 136 8.63 -15.07 -5.99
N GLN A 137 9.03 -14.03 -5.24
CA GLN A 137 9.51 -14.13 -3.86
C GLN A 137 8.40 -13.99 -2.81
N VAL A 138 7.21 -13.54 -3.20
CA VAL A 138 6.08 -13.36 -2.30
C VAL A 138 5.30 -14.67 -2.15
N VAL A 139 4.99 -15.05 -0.92
CA VAL A 139 4.15 -16.21 -0.63
C VAL A 139 2.68 -15.84 -0.77
N ALA A 140 2.01 -16.41 -1.76
CA ALA A 140 0.58 -16.22 -1.95
C ALA A 140 -0.23 -17.04 -0.92
N VAL A 141 -1.19 -16.39 -0.27
CA VAL A 141 -2.15 -17.02 0.65
C VAL A 141 -3.56 -16.87 0.08
N ARG A 142 -4.24 -17.99 -0.13
CA ARG A 142 -5.52 -18.03 -0.86
C ARG A 142 -6.71 -18.41 -0.01
N ASP A 143 -6.49 -19.13 1.09
CA ASP A 143 -7.57 -19.63 1.94
C ASP A 143 -7.31 -19.43 3.44
N HIS A 144 -8.29 -19.80 4.25
CA HIS A 144 -8.24 -19.60 5.69
C HIS A 144 -7.19 -20.48 6.41
N ASN A 145 -6.94 -21.70 5.92
CA ASN A 145 -5.96 -22.60 6.51
C ASN A 145 -4.54 -22.10 6.21
N GLU A 146 -4.32 -21.65 4.99
CA GLU A 146 -3.07 -21.00 4.59
C GLU A 146 -2.79 -19.75 5.44
N ARG A 147 -3.82 -18.93 5.74
CA ARG A 147 -3.67 -17.76 6.64
C ARG A 147 -3.19 -18.18 8.02
N LYS A 148 -3.81 -19.18 8.62
CA LYS A 148 -3.40 -19.69 9.93
C LYS A 148 -1.97 -20.22 9.91
N LYS A 149 -1.64 -21.04 8.93
CA LYS A 149 -0.29 -21.59 8.77
C LYS A 149 0.75 -20.49 8.55
N ALA A 150 0.40 -19.47 7.81
CA ALA A 150 1.29 -18.36 7.51
C ALA A 150 1.72 -17.57 8.75
N LEU A 151 0.84 -17.46 9.75
CA LEU A 151 1.07 -16.73 11.00
C LEU A 151 1.80 -17.55 12.09
N THR A 152 2.19 -18.78 11.83
CA THR A 152 2.93 -19.60 12.80
C THR A 152 4.39 -19.17 12.98
N GLU A 153 4.91 -18.37 12.05
CA GLU A 153 6.28 -17.86 12.06
C GLU A 153 6.27 -16.34 11.85
N PRO A 154 7.28 -15.63 12.38
CA PRO A 154 7.46 -14.21 12.11
C PRO A 154 7.52 -13.91 10.60
N CYS A 155 6.71 -12.98 10.14
CA CYS A 155 6.61 -12.64 8.73
C CYS A 155 6.06 -11.22 8.52
N VAL A 156 6.11 -10.76 7.28
CA VAL A 156 5.36 -9.58 6.84
C VAL A 156 4.11 -10.04 6.10
N VAL A 157 2.95 -9.49 6.45
CA VAL A 157 1.67 -9.75 5.80
C VAL A 157 1.18 -8.49 5.09
N ILE A 158 0.98 -8.58 3.78
CA ILE A 158 0.40 -7.51 2.95
C ILE A 158 -1.00 -7.96 2.53
N SER A 159 -2.03 -7.20 2.93
CA SER A 159 -3.41 -7.58 2.60
C SER A 159 -4.36 -6.39 2.50
N PRO A 160 -5.25 -6.35 1.51
CA PRO A 160 -6.36 -5.39 1.45
C PRO A 160 -7.39 -5.62 2.57
N ALA A 161 -8.09 -4.59 3.05
CA ALA A 161 -8.16 -3.21 2.58
C ALA A 161 -7.25 -2.26 3.36
N GLY A 162 -6.68 -1.27 2.66
CA GLY A 162 -5.70 -0.34 3.21
C GLY A 162 -6.19 0.57 4.34
N MET A 163 -7.50 0.87 4.41
CA MET A 163 -8.14 1.68 5.47
C MET A 163 -8.80 0.81 6.55
N LEU A 164 -8.59 -0.51 6.54
CA LEU A 164 -9.17 -1.47 7.48
C LEU A 164 -10.70 -1.57 7.43
N VAL A 165 -11.33 -1.15 6.34
CA VAL A 165 -12.79 -1.11 6.18
C VAL A 165 -13.43 -2.47 5.91
N GLY A 166 -12.65 -3.53 5.67
CA GLY A 166 -13.18 -4.86 5.36
C GLY A 166 -12.13 -5.83 4.82
N GLY A 167 -12.60 -6.91 4.20
CA GLY A 167 -11.75 -7.92 3.59
C GLY A 167 -10.89 -8.71 4.57
N ASN A 168 -9.81 -9.30 4.06
CA ASN A 168 -8.89 -10.11 4.86
C ASN A 168 -8.09 -9.27 5.86
N ALA A 169 -7.99 -7.95 5.63
CA ALA A 169 -7.35 -7.03 6.58
C ALA A 169 -7.97 -7.09 7.98
N VAL A 170 -9.29 -7.27 8.07
CA VAL A 170 -9.98 -7.39 9.38
C VAL A 170 -9.58 -8.67 10.11
N TYR A 171 -9.38 -9.77 9.38
CA TYR A 171 -8.88 -11.01 9.98
C TYR A 171 -7.48 -10.81 10.58
N TYR A 172 -6.53 -10.29 9.79
CA TYR A 172 -5.17 -10.06 10.27
C TYR A 172 -5.10 -9.04 11.41
N LEU A 173 -5.92 -8.00 11.35
CA LEU A 173 -6.03 -7.03 12.43
C LEU A 173 -6.48 -7.71 13.74
N GLN A 174 -7.48 -8.59 13.68
CA GLN A 174 -7.97 -9.32 14.86
C GLN A 174 -6.92 -10.27 15.42
N GLU A 175 -6.23 -11.04 14.58
CA GLU A 175 -5.22 -12.02 15.02
C GLU A 175 -3.97 -11.33 15.59
N LEU A 176 -3.56 -10.19 15.03
CA LEU A 176 -2.26 -9.59 15.34
C LEU A 176 -2.34 -8.45 16.36
N SER A 177 -3.52 -7.93 16.67
CA SER A 177 -3.69 -6.78 17.57
C SER A 177 -3.30 -7.02 19.04
N PHE A 178 -3.34 -8.25 19.52
CA PHE A 178 -3.23 -8.57 20.93
C PHE A 178 -1.80 -8.67 21.47
N SER A 179 -0.80 -8.68 20.61
CA SER A 179 0.60 -8.84 20.99
C SER A 179 1.41 -7.58 20.68
N ASP A 180 2.18 -7.10 21.63
CA ASP A 180 3.14 -6.01 21.48
C ASP A 180 4.37 -6.39 20.64
N LYS A 181 4.59 -7.69 20.41
CA LYS A 181 5.60 -8.18 19.47
C LYS A 181 5.25 -7.84 18.03
N ASN A 182 3.95 -7.75 17.72
CA ASN A 182 3.47 -7.47 16.39
C ASN A 182 3.55 -5.98 16.02
N GLY A 183 3.46 -5.70 14.74
CA GLY A 183 3.40 -4.35 14.21
C GLY A 183 2.29 -4.20 13.18
N ILE A 184 1.78 -2.97 13.04
CA ILE A 184 0.85 -2.58 11.98
C ILE A 184 1.45 -1.35 11.28
N ALA A 185 1.73 -1.47 9.99
CA ALA A 185 2.23 -0.37 9.17
C ALA A 185 1.13 0.14 8.23
N LEU A 186 0.61 1.32 8.49
CA LEU A 186 -0.37 1.97 7.61
C LEU A 186 0.39 2.72 6.51
N VAL A 187 0.28 2.24 5.27
CA VAL A 187 1.03 2.72 4.10
C VAL A 187 0.16 3.46 3.08
N SER A 188 -1.12 3.62 3.39
CA SER A 188 -2.12 4.27 2.55
C SER A 188 -2.73 5.46 3.29
N TYR A 189 -3.30 6.40 2.54
CA TYR A 189 -4.13 7.45 3.11
C TYR A 189 -5.21 6.85 4.01
N GLN A 190 -5.47 7.50 5.15
CA GLN A 190 -6.48 7.11 6.11
C GLN A 190 -7.55 8.21 6.18
N GLY A 191 -8.67 7.98 5.48
CA GLY A 191 -9.77 8.94 5.42
C GLY A 191 -10.50 9.08 6.76
N GLU A 192 -11.06 10.24 7.02
CA GLU A 192 -11.90 10.50 8.19
C GLU A 192 -13.04 9.48 8.31
N GLY A 193 -13.33 9.05 9.52
CA GLY A 193 -14.36 8.04 9.82
C GLY A 193 -13.95 6.59 9.51
N THR A 194 -12.75 6.34 8.94
CA THR A 194 -12.29 4.97 8.68
C THR A 194 -11.69 4.31 9.92
N PRO A 195 -11.74 2.96 10.02
CA PRO A 195 -11.10 2.25 11.11
C PRO A 195 -9.59 2.49 11.20
N GLY A 196 -8.91 2.67 10.07
CA GLY A 196 -7.48 2.97 10.05
C GLY A 196 -7.15 4.35 10.63
N LYS A 197 -7.99 5.37 10.36
CA LYS A 197 -7.86 6.69 10.97
C LYS A 197 -8.10 6.62 12.47
N LYS A 198 -9.18 5.94 12.90
CA LYS A 198 -9.47 5.73 14.33
C LYS A 198 -8.32 5.02 15.04
N LEU A 199 -7.69 4.04 14.39
CA LEU A 199 -6.53 3.34 14.94
C LEU A 199 -5.33 4.28 15.17
N LEU A 200 -5.03 5.16 14.21
CA LEU A 200 -3.97 6.15 14.35
C LEU A 200 -4.22 7.12 15.50
N ASP A 201 -5.44 7.65 15.58
CA ASP A 201 -5.79 8.71 16.53
C ASP A 201 -5.95 8.20 17.97
N THR A 202 -6.39 6.96 18.14
CA THR A 202 -6.84 6.46 19.46
C THR A 202 -6.17 5.17 19.92
N GLY A 203 -5.41 4.50 19.08
CA GLY A 203 -4.89 3.15 19.35
C GLY A 203 -5.99 2.07 19.41
N LYS A 204 -7.22 2.40 19.02
CA LYS A 204 -8.38 1.51 19.03
C LYS A 204 -8.98 1.39 17.64
N VAL A 205 -9.60 0.25 17.39
CA VAL A 205 -10.34 0.01 16.15
C VAL A 205 -11.66 -0.66 16.45
N GLN A 206 -12.70 -0.37 15.70
CA GLN A 206 -13.97 -1.03 15.82
C GLN A 206 -14.03 -2.20 14.83
N THR A 207 -14.24 -3.42 15.36
CA THR A 207 -14.44 -4.62 14.55
C THR A 207 -15.70 -5.34 15.01
N ARG A 208 -16.57 -5.67 14.06
CA ARG A 208 -17.85 -6.37 14.35
C ARG A 208 -18.65 -5.73 15.49
N GLY A 209 -18.70 -4.40 15.54
CA GLY A 209 -19.45 -3.64 16.55
C GLY A 209 -18.79 -3.57 17.94
N LYS A 210 -17.57 -4.09 18.12
CA LYS A 210 -16.83 -4.01 19.39
C LYS A 210 -15.56 -3.19 19.21
N ASP A 211 -15.23 -2.38 20.22
CA ASP A 211 -13.95 -1.69 20.28
C ASP A 211 -12.85 -2.67 20.68
N LEU A 212 -11.79 -2.72 19.86
CA LEU A 212 -10.60 -3.51 20.05
C LEU A 212 -9.44 -2.57 20.38
N SER A 213 -8.84 -2.71 21.56
CA SER A 213 -7.57 -2.06 21.88
C SER A 213 -6.41 -2.79 21.21
N VAL A 214 -5.62 -2.06 20.44
CA VAL A 214 -4.50 -2.63 19.71
C VAL A 214 -3.22 -2.48 20.54
N LYS A 215 -2.60 -3.63 20.91
CA LYS A 215 -1.30 -3.68 21.60
C LYS A 215 -0.12 -3.66 20.62
N ALA A 216 -0.35 -4.13 19.39
CA ALA A 216 0.65 -4.08 18.35
C ALA A 216 1.13 -2.64 18.13
N LYS A 217 2.43 -2.46 17.88
CA LYS A 217 2.98 -1.14 17.56
C LYS A 217 2.45 -0.66 16.22
N VAL A 218 1.85 0.53 16.18
CA VAL A 218 1.27 1.12 14.96
C VAL A 218 2.19 2.24 14.46
N LYS A 219 2.51 2.22 13.18
CA LYS A 219 3.22 3.31 12.50
C LYS A 219 2.56 3.62 11.17
N GLN A 220 2.63 4.88 10.75
CA GLN A 220 2.20 5.35 9.44
C GLN A 220 3.42 5.71 8.59
N PHE A 221 3.35 5.38 7.30
CA PHE A 221 4.36 5.71 6.30
C PHE A 221 3.67 6.28 5.06
N GLN A 222 4.26 7.31 4.48
CA GLN A 222 3.72 7.98 3.30
C GLN A 222 4.36 7.41 2.03
N PHE A 223 3.54 6.80 1.19
CA PHE A 223 3.97 6.18 -0.06
C PHE A 223 3.31 6.79 -1.30
N SER A 224 2.68 7.93 -1.14
CA SER A 224 2.03 8.64 -2.26
C SER A 224 3.01 9.50 -3.02
#